data_adc51ca5c8f0eed7e7a3a06e48b3dc91
#
_entry.id   adc51ca5c8f0eed7e7a3a06e48b3dc91
#
_cell.length_a   1.000
_cell.length_b   1.000
_cell.length_c   1.000
_cell.angle_alpha   90.00
_cell.angle_beta   90.00
_cell.angle_gamma   90.00
#
_symmetry.space_group_name_H-M   'P 1'
#
loop_
_entity.id
_entity.type
_entity.pdbx_description
1 polymer ?
#
loop_
_entity_poly.entity_id
_entity_poly.type
_entity_poly.pdbx_seq_one_letter_code
_entity_poly.pdbx_strand_id
1 'polypeptide(L)'
;PTPNPVNGGQVSPGDDYAPSSAGSMSYEFSDGSMRLVSSGMTSNAGGDVIHGPYIISDNSVSLSVGDTVTFNWKAANGADAFDVYAYLLNTADGSTIELLDETADGSTDWAPANVTVTAAGDYKFVFVSGTFDYTFGRALGASLYIDDIDVETANGPEVVVEYINVRDQDSANTAIGILDTANEQVATFRAYVGALQN
;
A
#
# COMPACT_ATOMS: atom_id res chain seq x y z
N PRO A 1 4.44 -3.84 14.43
CA PRO A 1 3.17 -4.15 15.08
C PRO A 1 2.04 -3.67 14.20
N THR A 2 1.06 -4.53 13.99
CA THR A 2 -0.12 -4.16 13.20
C THR A 2 -0.83 -3.03 13.94
N PRO A 3 -0.97 -1.83 13.36
CA PRO A 3 -1.75 -0.79 13.99
C PRO A 3 -3.17 -1.31 14.16
N ASN A 4 -3.67 -1.25 15.37
CA ASN A 4 -5.05 -1.56 15.63
C ASN A 4 -5.82 -0.24 15.67
N PRO A 5 -6.56 0.14 14.64
CA PRO A 5 -7.26 1.40 14.62
C PRO A 5 -8.42 1.32 15.59
N VAL A 6 -8.25 2.01 16.64
CA VAL A 6 -9.36 2.35 17.53
C VAL A 6 -10.04 3.60 16.98
N ASN A 7 -11.30 3.78 17.26
CA ASN A 7 -11.98 5.05 17.02
C ASN A 7 -11.16 6.19 17.60
N GLY A 8 -10.50 6.92 16.73
CA GLY A 8 -9.63 8.00 17.11
C GLY A 8 -8.13 7.70 17.08
N GLY A 9 -7.68 6.55 16.56
CA GLY A 9 -6.28 6.21 16.44
C GLY A 9 -5.76 5.32 17.55
N GLN A 10 -4.51 4.97 17.45
CA GLN A 10 -3.81 4.08 18.35
C GLN A 10 -2.46 4.69 18.74
N VAL A 11 -2.11 4.55 19.99
CA VAL A 11 -0.75 4.80 20.47
C VAL A 11 0.15 3.65 20.00
N SER A 12 1.35 3.94 19.51
CA SER A 12 2.27 2.91 19.03
C SER A 12 2.74 2.00 20.16
N PRO A 13 3.17 0.78 19.84
CA PRO A 13 3.74 -0.10 20.85
C PRO A 13 4.97 0.53 21.51
N GLY A 14 4.95 0.62 22.82
CA GLY A 14 5.99 1.23 23.62
C GLY A 14 5.66 2.64 24.11
N ASP A 15 4.61 3.25 23.58
CA ASP A 15 4.08 4.51 24.11
C ASP A 15 3.02 4.20 25.17
N ASP A 16 3.23 4.75 26.34
CA ASP A 16 2.38 4.52 27.49
C ASP A 16 1.17 5.47 27.57
N TYR A 17 1.01 6.34 26.56
CA TYR A 17 0.08 7.44 26.62
C TYR A 17 -1.02 7.29 25.56
N ALA A 18 -2.25 7.26 26.02
CA ALA A 18 -3.40 7.45 25.16
C ALA A 18 -3.56 8.94 24.84
N PRO A 19 -4.02 9.31 23.61
CA PRO A 19 -4.31 10.69 23.30
C PRO A 19 -5.34 11.25 24.29
N SER A 20 -5.13 12.49 24.72
CA SER A 20 -6.11 13.19 25.57
C SER A 20 -7.39 13.54 24.79
N SER A 21 -7.29 13.60 23.46
CA SER A 21 -8.40 13.67 22.56
C SER A 21 -8.09 12.85 21.31
N ALA A 22 -8.99 11.97 20.94
CA ALA A 22 -8.88 11.16 19.74
C ALA A 22 -9.02 11.98 18.44
N GLY A 23 -9.52 13.21 18.51
CA GLY A 23 -9.75 14.04 17.33
C GLY A 23 -10.76 13.42 16.36
N SER A 24 -10.55 13.66 15.09
CA SER A 24 -11.30 13.03 14.02
C SER A 24 -10.39 12.32 13.02
N MET A 25 -10.90 11.23 12.47
CA MET A 25 -10.23 10.43 11.46
C MET A 25 -11.17 10.21 10.28
N SER A 26 -10.64 10.37 9.08
CA SER A 26 -11.41 10.17 7.85
C SER A 26 -10.52 9.69 6.72
N TYR A 27 -11.16 9.20 5.66
CA TYR A 27 -10.51 8.92 4.39
C TYR A 27 -11.38 9.45 3.24
N GLU A 28 -10.75 9.75 2.15
CA GLU A 28 -11.41 10.17 0.91
C GLU A 28 -10.66 9.65 -0.30
N PHE A 29 -11.38 9.48 -1.40
CA PHE A 29 -10.80 9.22 -2.71
C PHE A 29 -11.11 10.42 -3.60
N SER A 30 -10.10 11.02 -4.19
CA SER A 30 -10.22 12.18 -5.06
C SER A 30 -9.14 12.13 -6.14
N ASP A 31 -9.55 12.37 -7.38
CA ASP A 31 -8.64 12.47 -8.54
C ASP A 31 -7.68 11.28 -8.72
N GLY A 32 -8.19 10.07 -8.42
CA GLY A 32 -7.40 8.84 -8.51
C GLY A 32 -6.55 8.54 -7.27
N SER A 33 -6.33 9.49 -6.38
CA SER A 33 -5.58 9.29 -5.16
C SER A 33 -6.46 8.98 -3.95
N MET A 34 -5.89 8.26 -2.99
CA MET A 34 -6.45 8.05 -1.66
C MET A 34 -5.82 9.02 -0.68
N ARG A 35 -6.64 9.60 0.21
CA ARG A 35 -6.18 10.43 1.31
C ARG A 35 -6.70 9.92 2.64
N LEU A 36 -5.81 9.73 3.59
CA LEU A 36 -6.12 9.44 4.99
C LEU A 36 -5.83 10.69 5.82
N VAL A 37 -6.76 11.10 6.68
CA VAL A 37 -6.68 12.35 7.45
C VAL A 37 -6.90 12.07 8.92
N SER A 38 -5.98 12.53 9.76
CA SER A 38 -6.18 12.68 11.20
C SER A 38 -6.11 14.16 11.57
N SER A 39 -6.96 14.62 12.46
CA SER A 39 -6.99 16.03 12.87
C SER A 39 -7.56 16.23 14.27
N GLY A 40 -7.11 17.29 14.94
CA GLY A 40 -7.61 17.68 16.27
C GLY A 40 -7.23 16.71 17.38
N MET A 41 -6.22 15.89 17.16
CA MET A 41 -5.66 15.01 18.19
C MET A 41 -4.86 15.82 19.18
N THR A 42 -4.86 15.41 20.43
CA THR A 42 -4.01 15.99 21.47
C THR A 42 -3.38 14.89 22.30
N SER A 43 -2.11 15.02 22.59
CA SER A 43 -1.39 14.18 23.55
C SER A 43 -1.09 14.96 24.82
N ASN A 44 -0.94 14.26 25.94
CA ASN A 44 -0.57 14.85 27.21
C ASN A 44 0.90 14.69 27.56
N ALA A 45 1.63 13.96 26.74
CA ALA A 45 3.05 13.72 26.94
C ALA A 45 3.78 13.73 25.60
N GLY A 46 5.01 14.17 25.59
CA GLY A 46 5.82 14.17 24.39
C GLY A 46 6.38 12.80 24.06
N GLY A 47 6.63 12.59 22.78
CA GLY A 47 7.11 11.33 22.25
C GLY A 47 6.00 10.32 21.90
N ASP A 48 4.73 10.72 22.07
CA ASP A 48 3.61 9.87 21.72
C ASP A 48 3.45 9.77 20.19
N VAL A 49 3.24 8.55 19.71
CA VAL A 49 2.85 8.28 18.34
C VAL A 49 1.42 7.80 18.31
N ILE A 50 0.60 8.43 17.47
CA ILE A 50 -0.80 8.07 17.27
C ILE A 50 -0.96 7.54 15.86
N HIS A 51 -1.21 6.24 15.72
CA HIS A 51 -1.44 5.60 14.45
C HIS A 51 -2.92 5.65 14.06
N GLY A 52 -3.20 6.13 12.88
CA GLY A 52 -4.54 6.14 12.28
C GLY A 52 -4.96 7.51 11.73
N PRO A 53 -5.93 7.57 10.83
CA PRO A 53 -6.71 6.44 10.32
C PRO A 53 -5.87 5.46 9.51
N TYR A 54 -6.43 4.28 9.28
CA TYR A 54 -5.84 3.32 8.38
C TYR A 54 -6.85 2.78 7.39
N ILE A 55 -6.36 2.22 6.29
CA ILE A 55 -7.16 1.47 5.33
C ILE A 55 -6.47 0.14 5.04
N ILE A 56 -7.27 -0.90 4.86
CA ILE A 56 -6.82 -2.23 4.42
C ILE A 56 -7.54 -2.55 3.12
N SER A 57 -6.82 -3.04 2.12
CA SER A 57 -7.44 -3.47 0.86
C SER A 57 -8.45 -4.60 1.10
N ASP A 58 -9.56 -4.56 0.38
CA ASP A 58 -10.60 -5.59 0.50
C ASP A 58 -10.09 -6.95 -0.01
N ASN A 59 -9.41 -6.95 -1.14
CA ASN A 59 -8.84 -8.13 -1.77
C ASN A 59 -7.36 -8.27 -1.41
N SER A 60 -6.89 -9.50 -1.37
CA SER A 60 -5.47 -9.83 -1.34
C SER A 60 -4.90 -9.92 -2.76
N VAL A 61 -3.60 -9.70 -2.86
CA VAL A 61 -2.78 -9.93 -4.05
C VAL A 61 -1.79 -11.05 -3.75
N SER A 62 -1.64 -12.01 -4.66
CA SER A 62 -0.61 -13.04 -4.55
C SER A 62 0.71 -12.48 -5.05
N LEU A 63 1.72 -12.49 -4.19
CA LEU A 63 3.05 -11.99 -4.48
C LEU A 63 4.10 -13.09 -4.34
N SER A 64 5.11 -13.04 -5.18
CA SER A 64 6.27 -13.92 -5.17
C SER A 64 7.52 -13.20 -4.67
N VAL A 65 8.51 -13.96 -4.22
CA VAL A 65 9.81 -13.38 -3.86
C VAL A 65 10.44 -12.74 -5.09
N GLY A 66 10.83 -11.48 -4.96
CA GLY A 66 11.42 -10.69 -6.03
C GLY A 66 10.42 -9.78 -6.76
N ASP A 67 9.11 -9.96 -6.59
CA ASP A 67 8.13 -8.99 -7.07
C ASP A 67 8.39 -7.62 -6.44
N THR A 68 8.07 -6.56 -7.15
CA THR A 68 8.29 -5.20 -6.69
C THR A 68 6.97 -4.47 -6.54
N VAL A 69 6.72 -3.93 -5.36
CA VAL A 69 5.59 -3.05 -5.07
C VAL A 69 6.04 -1.61 -5.17
N THR A 70 5.34 -0.82 -5.95
CA THR A 70 5.59 0.62 -6.10
C THR A 70 4.33 1.41 -5.83
N PHE A 71 4.47 2.60 -5.27
CA PHE A 71 3.41 3.60 -5.18
C PHE A 71 4.01 4.99 -4.97
N ASN A 72 3.23 6.02 -5.24
CA ASN A 72 3.57 7.39 -4.88
C ASN A 72 2.88 7.76 -3.57
N TRP A 73 3.61 8.44 -2.69
CA TRP A 73 3.07 8.93 -1.42
C TRP A 73 3.46 10.38 -1.16
N LYS A 74 2.66 11.03 -0.33
CA LYS A 74 2.92 12.36 0.18
C LYS A 74 2.29 12.49 1.57
N ALA A 75 3.01 13.08 2.52
CA ALA A 75 2.47 13.49 3.81
C ALA A 75 2.25 15.01 3.85
N ALA A 76 1.23 15.45 4.55
CA ALA A 76 0.92 16.88 4.69
C ALA A 76 0.27 17.18 6.05
N ASN A 77 0.38 18.45 6.43
CA ASN A 77 -0.25 19.00 7.65
C ASN A 77 0.24 18.35 8.95
N GLY A 78 1.45 17.82 8.97
CA GLY A 78 2.12 17.41 10.19
C GLY A 78 2.49 18.65 11.00
N ALA A 79 1.53 19.22 11.74
CA ALA A 79 1.72 20.49 12.45
C ALA A 79 2.72 20.37 13.60
N ASP A 80 2.87 19.20 14.16
CA ASP A 80 3.97 18.81 15.02
C ASP A 80 4.88 17.84 14.27
N ALA A 81 4.39 16.62 13.96
CA ALA A 81 4.98 15.71 12.98
C ALA A 81 3.91 14.82 12.37
N PHE A 82 4.10 14.38 11.12
CA PHE A 82 3.42 13.22 10.59
C PHE A 82 4.19 11.96 10.98
N ASP A 83 3.49 10.84 11.09
CA ASP A 83 4.04 9.50 11.26
C ASP A 83 3.26 8.56 10.33
N VAL A 84 3.74 8.43 9.10
CA VAL A 84 3.05 7.69 8.04
C VAL A 84 3.68 6.34 7.83
N TYR A 85 2.83 5.33 7.66
CA TYR A 85 3.25 3.96 7.64
C TYR A 85 2.47 3.16 6.60
N ALA A 86 3.15 2.23 5.91
CA ALA A 86 2.51 1.28 5.00
C ALA A 86 3.20 -0.07 5.04
N TYR A 87 2.42 -1.14 4.88
CA TYR A 87 2.94 -2.49 4.85
C TYR A 87 2.02 -3.45 4.09
N LEU A 88 2.60 -4.55 3.65
CA LEU A 88 1.87 -5.73 3.21
C LEU A 88 1.58 -6.61 4.42
N LEU A 89 0.35 -7.04 4.57
CA LEU A 89 -0.10 -7.97 5.61
C LEU A 89 -0.38 -9.33 4.99
N ASN A 90 0.40 -10.34 5.35
CA ASN A 90 0.17 -11.72 4.93
C ASN A 90 -1.11 -12.25 5.54
N THR A 91 -2.03 -12.73 4.70
CA THR A 91 -3.35 -13.20 5.13
C THR A 91 -3.33 -14.56 5.83
N ALA A 92 -2.26 -15.34 5.64
CA ALA A 92 -2.14 -16.68 6.20
C ALA A 92 -1.61 -16.69 7.64
N ASP A 93 -0.62 -15.84 7.95
CA ASP A 93 0.09 -15.88 9.24
C ASP A 93 0.19 -14.51 9.94
N GLY A 94 -0.28 -13.45 9.30
CA GLY A 94 -0.23 -12.09 9.85
C GLY A 94 1.15 -11.45 9.84
N SER A 95 2.15 -12.07 9.18
CA SER A 95 3.46 -11.44 8.98
C SER A 95 3.37 -10.22 8.08
N THR A 96 4.33 -9.32 8.19
CA THR A 96 4.31 -8.05 7.45
C THR A 96 5.58 -7.83 6.66
N ILE A 97 5.46 -7.14 5.53
CA ILE A 97 6.58 -6.54 4.78
C ILE A 97 6.35 -5.04 4.81
N GLU A 98 7.29 -4.30 5.36
CA GLU A 98 7.24 -2.84 5.42
C GLU A 98 7.39 -2.24 4.03
N LEU A 99 6.56 -1.26 3.70
CA LEU A 99 6.58 -0.52 2.43
C LEU A 99 6.98 0.94 2.64
N LEU A 100 6.62 1.53 3.77
CA LEU A 100 6.87 2.92 4.13
C LEU A 100 6.87 3.04 5.66
N ASP A 101 7.84 3.79 6.19
CA ASP A 101 7.90 4.21 7.59
C ASP A 101 8.64 5.54 7.66
N GLU A 102 7.87 6.65 7.77
CA GLU A 102 8.42 8.00 7.71
C GLU A 102 7.78 8.91 8.75
N THR A 103 8.64 9.58 9.52
CA THR A 103 8.25 10.55 10.55
C THR A 103 9.00 11.85 10.33
N ALA A 104 8.28 12.95 10.14
CA ALA A 104 8.86 14.29 10.05
C ALA A 104 7.82 15.39 10.29
N ASP A 105 8.28 16.60 10.54
CA ASP A 105 7.43 17.77 10.65
C ASP A 105 7.05 18.37 9.27
N GLY A 106 5.93 19.06 9.20
CA GLY A 106 5.51 19.81 8.02
C GLY A 106 4.82 18.94 6.96
N SER A 107 5.34 19.00 5.74
CA SER A 107 4.77 18.32 4.57
C SER A 107 5.86 17.91 3.61
N THR A 108 5.62 16.83 2.84
CA THR A 108 6.52 16.39 1.78
C THR A 108 5.99 16.77 0.41
N ASP A 109 6.83 16.73 -0.60
CA ASP A 109 6.41 16.54 -1.98
C ASP A 109 6.02 15.08 -2.22
N TRP A 110 5.45 14.79 -3.40
CA TRP A 110 5.24 13.41 -3.83
C TRP A 110 6.58 12.68 -3.97
N ALA A 111 6.67 11.50 -3.36
CA ALA A 111 7.85 10.65 -3.40
C ALA A 111 7.44 9.21 -3.77
N PRO A 112 8.24 8.48 -4.56
CA PRO A 112 8.01 7.08 -4.82
C PRO A 112 8.43 6.21 -3.63
N ALA A 113 7.64 5.20 -3.33
CA ALA A 113 8.06 4.03 -2.55
C ALA A 113 8.28 2.85 -3.52
N ASN A 114 9.32 2.06 -3.27
CA ASN A 114 9.68 0.92 -4.11
C ASN A 114 10.26 -0.17 -3.21
N VAL A 115 9.54 -1.28 -3.07
CA VAL A 115 9.92 -2.36 -2.15
C VAL A 115 9.86 -3.71 -2.86
N THR A 116 10.94 -4.47 -2.75
CA THR A 116 11.00 -5.84 -3.26
C THR A 116 10.43 -6.81 -2.24
N VAL A 117 9.52 -7.67 -2.67
CA VAL A 117 8.88 -8.70 -1.85
C VAL A 117 9.90 -9.75 -1.44
N THR A 118 10.04 -9.98 -0.15
CA THR A 118 11.04 -10.90 0.43
C THR A 118 10.48 -12.28 0.79
N ALA A 119 9.16 -12.42 0.86
CA ALA A 119 8.47 -13.67 1.13
C ALA A 119 7.24 -13.80 0.23
N ALA A 120 7.02 -14.97 -0.35
CA ALA A 120 5.84 -15.23 -1.16
C ALA A 120 4.60 -15.42 -0.27
N GLY A 121 3.43 -14.99 -0.76
CA GLY A 121 2.17 -15.14 -0.04
C GLY A 121 1.03 -14.32 -0.63
N ASP A 122 -0.14 -14.43 0.01
CA ASP A 122 -1.29 -13.59 -0.30
C ASP A 122 -1.33 -12.42 0.68
N TYR A 123 -1.22 -11.22 0.17
CA TYR A 123 -1.05 -10.00 0.95
C TYR A 123 -2.19 -9.02 0.77
N LYS A 124 -2.53 -8.31 1.83
CA LYS A 124 -3.34 -7.09 1.79
C LYS A 124 -2.44 -5.87 1.97
N PHE A 125 -2.76 -4.79 1.27
CA PHE A 125 -2.14 -3.49 1.49
C PHE A 125 -2.74 -2.82 2.71
N VAL A 126 -1.88 -2.26 3.56
CA VAL A 126 -2.29 -1.45 4.71
C VAL A 126 -1.55 -0.13 4.66
N PHE A 127 -2.31 0.97 4.73
CA PHE A 127 -1.79 2.33 4.80
C PHE A 127 -2.31 3.01 6.06
N VAL A 128 -1.44 3.71 6.76
CA VAL A 128 -1.72 4.36 8.03
C VAL A 128 -1.25 5.80 8.00
N SER A 129 -2.14 6.74 8.33
CA SER A 129 -1.78 8.14 8.56
C SER A 129 -1.70 8.38 10.06
N GLY A 130 -0.50 8.53 10.58
CA GLY A 130 -0.25 8.81 11.99
C GLY A 130 0.26 10.22 12.23
N THR A 131 0.45 10.53 13.49
CA THR A 131 1.03 11.79 13.96
C THR A 131 1.93 11.53 15.16
N PHE A 132 3.00 12.28 15.28
CA PHE A 132 3.98 12.20 16.36
C PHE A 132 4.09 13.53 17.10
N ASP A 133 4.20 13.47 18.41
CA ASP A 133 4.39 14.66 19.27
C ASP A 133 5.87 14.93 19.51
N TYR A 134 6.45 15.81 18.73
CA TYR A 134 7.83 16.28 18.91
C TYR A 134 7.97 17.33 20.02
N THR A 135 6.89 18.07 20.32
CA THR A 135 6.94 19.28 21.13
C THR A 135 6.46 19.08 22.56
N PHE A 136 6.11 17.88 22.95
CA PHE A 136 5.63 17.54 24.29
C PHE A 136 4.29 18.19 24.65
N GLY A 137 3.27 17.99 23.83
CA GLY A 137 1.92 18.42 24.16
C GLY A 137 0.90 18.46 23.03
N ARG A 138 1.29 18.22 21.76
CA ARG A 138 0.36 18.33 20.64
C ARG A 138 0.73 17.46 19.45
N ALA A 139 0.14 16.30 19.38
CA ALA A 139 0.06 15.57 18.13
C ALA A 139 -1.23 16.00 17.38
N LEU A 140 -1.15 16.99 16.50
CA LEU A 140 -2.34 17.67 15.94
C LEU A 140 -2.99 16.92 14.78
N GLY A 141 -2.37 15.89 14.28
CA GLY A 141 -2.81 15.12 13.13
C GLY A 141 -2.04 15.44 11.85
N ALA A 142 -2.23 14.58 10.86
CA ALA A 142 -1.59 14.66 9.56
C ALA A 142 -2.47 14.08 8.46
N SER A 143 -2.02 14.17 7.22
CA SER A 143 -2.65 13.51 6.08
C SER A 143 -1.63 12.70 5.32
N LEU A 144 -1.99 11.47 4.95
CA LEU A 144 -1.25 10.63 4.02
C LEU A 144 -2.02 10.53 2.71
N TYR A 145 -1.33 10.82 1.61
CA TYR A 145 -1.84 10.64 0.25
C TYR A 145 -1.11 9.47 -0.40
N ILE A 146 -1.85 8.62 -1.09
CA ILE A 146 -1.33 7.46 -1.82
C ILE A 146 -1.91 7.48 -3.23
N ASP A 147 -1.04 7.22 -4.21
CA ASP A 147 -1.40 7.16 -5.63
C ASP A 147 -0.54 6.13 -6.37
N ASP A 148 -0.97 5.73 -7.58
CA ASP A 148 -0.20 4.89 -8.51
C ASP A 148 0.34 3.58 -7.89
N ILE A 149 -0.51 2.87 -7.11
CA ILE A 149 -0.10 1.56 -6.57
C ILE A 149 0.03 0.55 -7.71
N ASP A 150 1.22 -0.01 -7.88
CA ASP A 150 1.51 -1.02 -8.91
C ASP A 150 2.33 -2.19 -8.34
N VAL A 151 2.26 -3.33 -9.02
CA VAL A 151 3.04 -4.53 -8.70
C VAL A 151 3.70 -5.06 -9.95
N GLU A 152 5.01 -4.99 -10.00
CA GLU A 152 5.81 -5.60 -11.05
C GLU A 152 6.26 -7.01 -10.63
N THR A 153 5.96 -8.01 -11.45
CA THR A 153 6.40 -9.38 -11.21
C THR A 153 7.86 -9.57 -11.60
N ALA A 154 8.67 -10.16 -10.71
CA ALA A 154 10.10 -10.37 -10.90
C ALA A 154 10.46 -11.18 -12.16
N ASN A 155 9.56 -12.07 -12.56
CA ASN A 155 9.77 -12.97 -13.69
C ASN A 155 9.08 -12.52 -14.98
N GLY A 156 8.47 -11.32 -15.00
CA GLY A 156 7.54 -10.94 -16.06
C GLY A 156 6.29 -11.84 -16.05
N PRO A 157 5.37 -11.67 -16.99
CA PRO A 157 4.26 -12.61 -17.12
C PRO A 157 4.86 -14.01 -17.33
N GLU A 158 4.49 -14.96 -16.46
CA GLU A 158 4.91 -16.35 -16.59
C GLU A 158 4.53 -16.85 -17.99
N VAL A 159 5.52 -16.96 -18.86
CA VAL A 159 5.33 -17.59 -20.15
C VAL A 159 5.28 -19.08 -19.85
N VAL A 160 4.10 -19.57 -19.51
CA VAL A 160 3.84 -21.01 -19.50
C VAL A 160 3.99 -21.49 -20.95
N VAL A 161 5.18 -21.96 -21.28
CA VAL A 161 5.40 -22.64 -22.55
C VAL A 161 4.76 -24.03 -22.43
N GLU A 162 3.44 -24.07 -22.57
CA GLU A 162 2.79 -25.35 -22.85
C GLU A 162 3.30 -25.84 -24.19
N TYR A 163 3.79 -27.06 -24.18
CA TYR A 163 4.23 -27.70 -25.42
C TYR A 163 3.05 -27.82 -26.36
N ILE A 164 3.03 -26.98 -27.41
CA ILE A 164 2.03 -27.05 -28.46
C ILE A 164 2.23 -28.38 -29.17
N ASN A 165 1.28 -29.29 -28.98
CA ASN A 165 1.23 -30.58 -29.64
C ASN A 165 0.04 -30.59 -30.59
N VAL A 166 0.25 -31.04 -31.84
CA VAL A 166 -0.78 -31.09 -32.91
C VAL A 166 -0.87 -32.50 -33.50
N ARG A 167 -0.56 -33.53 -32.73
CA ARG A 167 -0.54 -34.93 -33.21
C ARG A 167 -1.91 -35.53 -33.37
N ASP A 168 -2.92 -34.97 -32.73
CA ASP A 168 -4.32 -35.37 -32.82
C ASP A 168 -5.23 -34.14 -32.80
N GLN A 169 -6.53 -34.35 -33.05
CA GLN A 169 -7.49 -33.26 -33.18
C GLN A 169 -7.69 -32.50 -31.85
N ASP A 170 -7.67 -33.20 -30.73
CA ASP A 170 -7.87 -32.58 -29.40
C ASP A 170 -6.67 -31.72 -29.03
N SER A 171 -5.46 -32.21 -29.30
CA SER A 171 -4.23 -31.42 -29.12
C SER A 171 -4.16 -30.21 -30.02
N ALA A 172 -4.64 -30.32 -31.28
CA ALA A 172 -4.72 -29.20 -32.21
C ALA A 172 -5.72 -28.13 -31.74
N ASN A 173 -6.88 -28.54 -31.25
CA ASN A 173 -7.89 -27.62 -30.70
C ASN A 173 -7.34 -26.90 -29.44
N THR A 174 -6.63 -27.61 -28.58
CA THR A 174 -5.95 -27.02 -27.41
C THR A 174 -4.89 -26.01 -27.84
N ALA A 175 -4.08 -26.34 -28.85
CA ALA A 175 -3.07 -25.44 -29.40
C ALA A 175 -3.68 -24.14 -29.96
N ILE A 176 -4.85 -24.22 -30.61
CA ILE A 176 -5.57 -23.02 -31.09
C ILE A 176 -6.02 -22.17 -29.93
N GLY A 177 -6.57 -22.73 -28.85
CA GLY A 177 -6.97 -21.99 -27.65
C GLY A 177 -5.80 -21.26 -26.97
N ILE A 178 -4.63 -21.91 -26.90
CA ILE A 178 -3.41 -21.29 -26.37
C ILE A 178 -2.96 -20.10 -27.23
N LEU A 179 -2.97 -20.26 -28.55
CA LEU A 179 -2.59 -19.19 -29.49
C LEU A 179 -3.57 -18.01 -29.45
N ASP A 180 -4.87 -18.27 -29.32
CA ASP A 180 -5.88 -17.23 -29.20
C ASP A 180 -5.68 -16.43 -27.90
N THR A 181 -5.43 -17.11 -26.77
CA THR A 181 -5.13 -16.47 -25.50
C THR A 181 -3.87 -15.63 -25.58
N ALA A 182 -2.79 -16.13 -26.17
CA ALA A 182 -1.55 -15.37 -26.37
C ALA A 182 -1.76 -14.13 -27.25
N ASN A 183 -2.57 -14.23 -28.29
CA ASN A 183 -2.90 -13.08 -29.15
C ASN A 183 -3.71 -12.01 -28.40
N GLU A 184 -4.65 -12.40 -27.53
CA GLU A 184 -5.40 -11.47 -26.68
C GLU A 184 -4.47 -10.75 -25.69
N GLN A 185 -3.53 -11.46 -25.07
CA GLN A 185 -2.54 -10.88 -24.17
C GLN A 185 -1.65 -9.85 -24.90
N VAL A 186 -1.15 -10.19 -26.10
CA VAL A 186 -0.36 -9.25 -26.93
C VAL A 186 -1.20 -8.04 -27.33
N ALA A 187 -2.48 -8.23 -27.68
CA ALA A 187 -3.36 -7.12 -28.03
C ALA A 187 -3.60 -6.18 -26.84
N THR A 188 -3.81 -6.74 -25.65
CA THR A 188 -3.97 -6.01 -24.39
C THR A 188 -2.69 -5.22 -24.06
N PHE A 189 -1.54 -5.86 -24.17
CA PHE A 189 -0.26 -5.20 -23.93
C PHE A 189 0.00 -4.05 -24.92
N ARG A 190 -0.32 -4.24 -26.20
CA ARG A 190 -0.22 -3.16 -27.21
C ARG A 190 -1.15 -2.00 -26.94
N ALA A 191 -2.37 -2.27 -26.46
CA ALA A 191 -3.32 -1.23 -26.06
C ALA A 191 -2.80 -0.43 -24.85
N TYR A 192 -2.22 -1.13 -23.87
CA TYR A 192 -1.58 -0.50 -22.71
C TYR A 192 -0.40 0.39 -23.10
N VAL A 193 0.53 -0.11 -23.90
CA VAL A 193 1.66 0.68 -24.41
C VAL A 193 1.19 1.87 -25.24
N GLY A 194 0.14 1.70 -26.05
CA GLY A 194 -0.46 2.80 -26.81
C GLY A 194 -1.09 3.90 -25.94
N ALA A 195 -1.64 3.52 -24.80
CA ALA A 195 -2.20 4.46 -23.83
C ALA A 195 -1.13 5.26 -23.09
N LEU A 196 0.06 4.67 -22.88
CA LEU A 196 1.22 5.36 -22.27
C LEU A 196 1.93 6.35 -23.22
N GLN A 197 1.66 6.29 -24.54
CA GLN A 197 2.29 7.14 -25.55
C GLN A 197 1.47 8.39 -25.91
N ASN A 198 0.27 8.54 -25.36
CA ASN A 198 -0.59 9.70 -25.51
C ASN A 198 -0.62 10.56 -24.24
#